data_af78d67c68fd9d6b0fbef4ac1425b8c2
#
_entry.id   af78d67c68fd9d6b0fbef4ac1425b8c2
#
_cell.length_a   1.000
_cell.length_b   1.000
_cell.length_c   1.000
_cell.angle_alpha   90.00
_cell.angle_beta   90.00
_cell.angle_gamma   90.00
#
_symmetry.space_group_name_H-M   'P 1'
#
loop_
_entity.id
_entity.type
_entity.pdbx_description
1 polymer ?
#
loop_
_entity_poly.entity_id
_entity_poly.type
_entity_poly.pdbx_seq_one_letter_code
_entity_poly.pdbx_strand_id
1 'polypeptide(L)'
;LLLESVIAAALVAGVVFLMIELRGLLSRMSDMQTGLDIAQGHLADIIETFFDEWGLTKAERDVAIMILKGLDNDTIAQVRKTAAGTVRAQATSIYAKSGTDGRAQFISLLIEELLAYNQHLGSAGAAHDGKATNAASPDASGETT
;
A
#
# COMPACT_ATOMS: atom_id res chain seq x y z
N LEU A 1 -38.01 -40.68 19.68
CA LEU A 1 -37.54 -39.56 20.51
C LEU A 1 -36.00 -39.54 20.61
N LEU A 2 -35.34 -40.66 20.99
CA LEU A 2 -33.87 -40.69 21.10
C LEU A 2 -33.17 -40.54 19.75
N LEU A 3 -33.68 -41.15 18.69
CA LEU A 3 -33.12 -41.07 17.35
C LEU A 3 -33.24 -39.63 16.80
N GLU A 4 -34.36 -38.95 17.00
CA GLU A 4 -34.58 -37.54 16.59
C GLU A 4 -33.64 -36.62 17.31
N SER A 5 -33.41 -36.84 18.62
CA SER A 5 -32.48 -36.01 19.41
C SER A 5 -31.03 -36.16 18.92
N VAL A 6 -30.62 -37.35 18.53
CA VAL A 6 -29.27 -37.62 17.99
C VAL A 6 -29.10 -36.94 16.63
N ILE A 7 -30.10 -37.03 15.75
CA ILE A 7 -30.04 -36.35 14.44
C ILE A 7 -30.00 -34.86 14.62
N ALA A 8 -30.82 -34.28 15.49
CA ALA A 8 -30.80 -32.85 15.77
C ALA A 8 -29.46 -32.37 16.32
N ALA A 9 -28.88 -33.13 17.27
CA ALA A 9 -27.57 -32.81 17.83
C ALA A 9 -26.45 -32.91 16.78
N ALA A 10 -26.50 -33.88 15.87
CA ALA A 10 -25.54 -34.03 14.79
C ALA A 10 -25.63 -32.83 13.79
N LEU A 11 -26.85 -32.40 13.45
CA LEU A 11 -27.07 -31.24 12.58
C LEU A 11 -26.55 -29.96 13.22
N VAL A 12 -26.83 -29.73 14.50
CA VAL A 12 -26.33 -28.55 15.23
C VAL A 12 -24.80 -28.57 15.29
N ALA A 13 -24.19 -29.70 15.60
CA ALA A 13 -22.75 -29.86 15.62
C ALA A 13 -22.12 -29.61 14.23
N GLY A 14 -22.73 -30.05 13.15
CA GLY A 14 -22.31 -29.78 11.78
C GLY A 14 -22.38 -28.34 11.40
N VAL A 15 -23.47 -27.65 11.77
CA VAL A 15 -23.62 -26.20 11.53
C VAL A 15 -22.60 -25.40 12.32
N VAL A 16 -22.38 -25.74 13.58
CA VAL A 16 -21.39 -25.07 14.44
C VAL A 16 -19.96 -25.27 13.87
N PHE A 17 -19.64 -26.49 13.46
CA PHE A 17 -18.36 -26.80 12.83
C PHE A 17 -18.15 -25.97 11.54
N LEU A 18 -19.16 -25.95 10.67
CA LEU A 18 -19.12 -25.17 9.42
C LEU A 18 -18.96 -23.65 9.70
N MET A 19 -19.62 -23.15 10.75
CA MET A 19 -19.47 -21.75 11.16
C MET A 19 -18.06 -21.41 11.66
N ILE A 20 -17.43 -22.35 12.37
CA ILE A 20 -16.04 -22.16 12.85
C ILE A 20 -15.07 -22.12 11.65
N GLU A 21 -15.22 -23.06 10.72
CA GLU A 21 -14.41 -23.08 9.48
C GLU A 21 -14.60 -21.83 8.63
N LEU A 22 -15.83 -21.38 8.46
CA LEU A 22 -16.13 -20.17 7.68
C LEU A 22 -15.54 -18.92 8.34
N ARG A 23 -15.60 -18.83 9.68
CA ARG A 23 -14.95 -17.73 10.41
C ARG A 23 -13.44 -17.73 10.25
N GLY A 24 -12.81 -18.90 10.25
CA GLY A 24 -11.39 -19.05 10.02
C GLY A 24 -10.96 -18.58 8.63
N LEU A 25 -11.75 -18.85 7.60
CA LEU A 25 -11.52 -18.36 6.23
C LEU A 25 -11.73 -16.83 6.12
N LEU A 26 -12.78 -16.30 6.74
CA LEU A 26 -13.05 -14.85 6.76
C LEU A 26 -11.97 -14.08 7.52
N SER A 27 -11.45 -14.62 8.62
CA SER A 27 -10.35 -14.01 9.37
C SER A 27 -9.06 -13.93 8.53
N ARG A 28 -8.72 -14.97 7.78
CA ARG A 28 -7.55 -14.95 6.88
C ARG A 28 -7.69 -13.96 5.75
N MET A 29 -8.90 -13.75 5.23
CA MET A 29 -9.17 -12.71 4.23
C MET A 29 -9.06 -11.31 4.84
N SER A 30 -9.49 -11.11 6.08
CA SER A 30 -9.36 -9.85 6.81
C SER A 30 -7.90 -9.49 7.10
N ASP A 31 -7.07 -10.45 7.46
CA ASP A 31 -5.64 -10.23 7.72
C ASP A 31 -4.89 -9.83 6.44
N MET A 32 -5.26 -10.41 5.28
CA MET A 32 -4.74 -9.99 3.97
C MET A 32 -5.19 -8.59 3.59
N GLN A 33 -6.44 -8.21 3.87
CA GLN A 33 -6.94 -6.85 3.61
C GLN A 33 -6.23 -5.82 4.48
N THR A 34 -6.02 -6.10 5.76
CA THR A 34 -5.29 -5.19 6.66
C THR A 34 -3.84 -4.97 6.19
N GLY A 35 -3.17 -5.99 5.70
CA GLY A 35 -1.83 -5.87 5.10
C GLY A 35 -1.82 -5.02 3.83
N LEU A 36 -2.82 -5.16 2.97
CA LEU A 36 -3.01 -4.35 1.77
C LEU A 36 -3.37 -2.89 2.10
N ASP A 37 -4.21 -2.66 3.10
CA ASP A 37 -4.61 -1.33 3.54
C ASP A 37 -3.42 -0.55 4.11
N ILE A 38 -2.55 -1.21 4.90
CA ILE A 38 -1.32 -0.62 5.42
C ILE A 38 -0.35 -0.31 4.27
N ALA A 39 -0.18 -1.20 3.30
CA ALA A 39 0.67 -0.99 2.15
C ALA A 39 0.13 0.15 1.24
N GLN A 40 -1.18 0.23 1.05
CA GLN A 40 -1.82 1.31 0.29
C GLN A 40 -1.72 2.66 1.02
N GLY A 41 -1.89 2.69 2.34
CA GLY A 41 -1.71 3.90 3.14
C GLY A 41 -0.28 4.43 3.03
N HIS A 42 0.71 3.56 3.17
CA HIS A 42 2.11 3.92 3.05
C HIS A 42 2.48 4.44 1.65
N LEU A 43 1.92 3.83 0.59
CA LEU A 43 2.09 4.29 -0.78
C LEU A 43 1.48 5.69 -1.00
N ALA A 44 0.30 5.94 -0.43
CA ALA A 44 -0.35 7.24 -0.52
C ALA A 44 0.48 8.33 0.17
N ASP A 45 1.05 8.06 1.34
CA ASP A 45 1.90 8.98 2.09
C ASP A 45 3.19 9.34 1.29
N ILE A 46 3.77 8.36 0.61
CA ILE A 46 4.95 8.59 -0.25
C ILE A 46 4.58 9.49 -1.42
N ILE A 47 3.47 9.23 -2.10
CA ILE A 47 3.00 10.05 -3.22
C ILE A 47 2.73 11.49 -2.78
N GLU A 48 2.12 11.69 -1.62
CA GLU A 48 1.88 13.02 -1.06
C GLU A 48 3.19 13.74 -0.75
N THR A 49 4.22 13.04 -0.28
CA THR A 49 5.55 13.62 -0.06
C THR A 49 6.14 14.18 -1.36
N PHE A 50 6.06 13.44 -2.48
CA PHE A 50 6.52 13.94 -3.77
C PHE A 50 5.69 15.12 -4.27
N PHE A 51 4.38 15.12 -4.02
CA PHE A 51 3.54 16.25 -4.38
C PHE A 51 3.87 17.51 -3.56
N ASP A 52 4.29 17.35 -2.31
CA ASP A 52 4.82 18.45 -1.49
C ASP A 52 6.14 18.98 -2.06
N GLU A 53 7.07 18.10 -2.40
CA GLU A 53 8.37 18.46 -2.98
C GLU A 53 8.22 19.21 -4.31
N TRP A 54 7.28 18.80 -5.16
CA TRP A 54 6.97 19.48 -6.42
C TRP A 54 6.11 20.74 -6.25
N GLY A 55 5.66 21.04 -5.06
CA GLY A 55 4.84 22.21 -4.75
C GLY A 55 3.48 22.19 -5.43
N LEU A 56 2.84 21.03 -5.55
CA LEU A 56 1.51 20.90 -6.14
C LEU A 56 0.45 21.49 -5.22
N THR A 57 -0.44 22.30 -5.80
CA THR A 57 -1.63 22.78 -5.10
C THR A 57 -2.63 21.62 -4.86
N LYS A 58 -3.56 21.81 -3.94
CA LYS A 58 -4.60 20.80 -3.67
C LYS A 58 -5.36 20.36 -4.93
N ALA A 59 -5.74 21.34 -5.78
CA ALA A 59 -6.45 21.04 -7.03
C ALA A 59 -5.57 20.27 -8.04
N GLU A 60 -4.27 20.55 -8.09
CA GLU A 60 -3.31 19.83 -8.93
C GLU A 60 -3.05 18.42 -8.40
N ARG A 61 -2.99 18.19 -7.09
CA ARG A 61 -2.89 16.86 -6.48
C ARG A 61 -4.08 15.98 -6.84
N ASP A 62 -5.30 16.52 -6.75
CA ASP A 62 -6.51 15.79 -7.16
C ASP A 62 -6.43 15.35 -8.64
N VAL A 63 -5.98 16.23 -9.52
CA VAL A 63 -5.78 15.91 -10.95
C VAL A 63 -4.65 14.90 -11.14
N ALA A 64 -3.53 15.06 -10.45
CA ALA A 64 -2.40 14.14 -10.52
C ALA A 64 -2.80 12.72 -10.13
N ILE A 65 -3.55 12.54 -9.04
CA ILE A 65 -4.09 11.23 -8.63
C ILE A 65 -4.99 10.62 -9.71
N MET A 66 -5.84 11.43 -10.35
CA MET A 66 -6.71 10.93 -11.43
C MET A 66 -5.90 10.56 -12.69
N ILE A 67 -4.83 11.29 -12.99
CA ILE A 67 -3.88 10.95 -14.05
C ILE A 67 -3.22 9.58 -13.75
N LEU A 68 -2.78 9.35 -12.52
CA LEU A 68 -2.19 8.08 -12.09
C LEU A 68 -3.18 6.90 -12.16
N LYS A 69 -4.46 7.16 -11.92
CA LYS A 69 -5.54 6.18 -12.11
C LYS A 69 -5.84 5.89 -13.58
N GLY A 70 -5.18 6.55 -14.52
CA GLY A 70 -5.34 6.31 -15.96
C GLY A 70 -6.45 7.13 -16.62
N LEU A 71 -7.10 8.08 -15.92
CA LEU A 71 -8.17 8.89 -16.49
C LEU A 71 -7.58 9.93 -17.45
N ASP A 72 -8.21 10.14 -18.60
CA ASP A 72 -7.88 11.23 -19.52
C ASP A 72 -8.44 12.57 -19.03
N ASN A 73 -8.00 13.68 -19.64
CA ASN A 73 -8.37 15.02 -19.21
C ASN A 73 -9.87 15.30 -19.32
N ASP A 74 -10.54 14.74 -20.29
CA ASP A 74 -11.97 14.97 -20.51
C ASP A 74 -12.80 14.18 -19.47
N THR A 75 -12.40 12.97 -19.14
CA THR A 75 -12.97 12.19 -18.04
C THR A 75 -12.75 12.85 -16.69
N ILE A 76 -11.54 13.36 -16.42
CA ILE A 76 -11.22 14.11 -15.19
C ILE A 76 -12.13 15.35 -15.10
N ALA A 77 -12.32 16.08 -16.18
CA ALA A 77 -13.19 17.24 -16.22
C ALA A 77 -14.65 16.90 -15.88
N GLN A 78 -15.15 15.77 -16.39
CA GLN A 78 -16.50 15.26 -16.06
C GLN A 78 -16.62 14.88 -14.59
N VAL A 79 -15.67 14.10 -14.05
CA VAL A 79 -15.66 13.67 -12.65
C VAL A 79 -15.60 14.86 -11.70
N ARG A 80 -14.78 15.86 -12.01
CA ARG A 80 -14.62 17.08 -11.20
C ARG A 80 -15.67 18.15 -11.48
N LYS A 81 -16.54 17.94 -12.45
CA LYS A 81 -17.55 18.92 -12.90
C LYS A 81 -16.93 20.28 -13.23
N THR A 82 -15.81 20.27 -13.96
CA THR A 82 -15.06 21.45 -14.38
C THR A 82 -14.82 21.44 -15.88
N ALA A 83 -14.35 22.56 -16.44
CA ALA A 83 -14.05 22.63 -17.87
C ALA A 83 -12.81 21.81 -18.23
N ALA A 84 -12.82 21.13 -19.38
CA ALA A 84 -11.68 20.37 -19.88
C ALA A 84 -10.42 21.24 -20.07
N GLY A 85 -10.60 22.49 -20.45
CA GLY A 85 -9.48 23.47 -20.55
C GLY A 85 -8.80 23.74 -19.21
N THR A 86 -9.56 23.78 -18.11
CA THR A 86 -9.04 23.94 -16.76
C THR A 86 -8.20 22.72 -16.36
N VAL A 87 -8.68 21.52 -16.64
CA VAL A 87 -7.93 20.27 -16.35
C VAL A 87 -6.64 20.20 -17.17
N ARG A 88 -6.67 20.58 -18.45
CA ARG A 88 -5.47 20.65 -19.29
C ARG A 88 -4.44 21.64 -18.75
N ALA A 89 -4.88 22.81 -18.31
CA ALA A 89 -4.00 23.80 -17.70
C ALA A 89 -3.37 23.27 -16.40
N GLN A 90 -4.16 22.62 -15.55
CA GLN A 90 -3.66 21.97 -14.32
C GLN A 90 -2.68 20.84 -14.63
N ALA A 91 -2.97 19.98 -15.62
CA ALA A 91 -2.05 18.92 -16.06
C ALA A 91 -0.72 19.49 -16.57
N THR A 92 -0.76 20.55 -17.37
CA THR A 92 0.46 21.27 -17.83
C THR A 92 1.26 21.81 -16.66
N SER A 93 0.60 22.40 -15.68
CA SER A 93 1.25 22.91 -14.46
C SER A 93 1.90 21.79 -13.65
N ILE A 94 1.23 20.64 -13.51
CA ILE A 94 1.76 19.46 -12.84
C ILE A 94 3.04 18.97 -13.52
N TYR A 95 3.04 18.85 -14.84
CA TYR A 95 4.22 18.41 -15.59
C TYR A 95 5.37 19.40 -15.47
N ALA A 96 5.11 20.69 -15.55
CA ALA A 96 6.13 21.72 -15.37
C ALA A 96 6.74 21.69 -13.96
N LYS A 97 5.93 21.52 -12.92
CA LYS A 97 6.38 21.48 -11.52
C LYS A 97 7.16 20.20 -11.19
N SER A 98 6.78 19.06 -11.78
CA SER A 98 7.52 17.80 -11.63
C SER A 98 8.72 17.66 -12.58
N GLY A 99 8.97 18.66 -13.44
CA GLY A 99 10.08 18.64 -14.41
C GLY A 99 9.89 17.60 -15.53
N THR A 100 8.64 17.31 -15.90
CA THR A 100 8.31 16.34 -16.95
C THR A 100 7.67 17.02 -18.17
N ASP A 101 7.84 16.43 -19.35
CA ASP A 101 7.30 16.99 -20.59
C ASP A 101 5.86 16.57 -20.88
N GLY A 102 5.32 15.63 -20.11
CA GLY A 102 3.97 15.14 -20.31
C GLY A 102 3.59 13.95 -19.45
N ARG A 103 2.40 13.42 -19.71
CA ARG A 103 1.76 12.37 -18.92
C ARG A 103 2.61 11.11 -18.73
N ALA A 104 3.19 10.61 -19.82
CA ALA A 104 3.98 9.38 -19.78
C ALA A 104 5.23 9.54 -18.91
N GLN A 105 5.96 10.65 -19.06
CA GLN A 105 7.12 10.95 -18.24
C GLN A 105 6.76 11.18 -16.78
N PHE A 106 5.65 11.86 -16.50
CA PHE A 106 5.15 12.08 -15.13
C PHE A 106 4.88 10.75 -14.42
N ILE A 107 4.21 9.81 -15.09
CA ILE A 107 3.94 8.48 -14.53
C ILE A 107 5.26 7.71 -14.34
N SER A 108 6.17 7.74 -15.31
CA SER A 108 7.46 7.06 -15.21
C SER A 108 8.32 7.61 -14.08
N LEU A 109 8.38 8.94 -13.93
CA LEU A 109 9.10 9.59 -12.84
C LEU A 109 8.58 9.12 -11.47
N LEU A 110 7.27 9.13 -11.28
CA LEU A 110 6.69 8.69 -10.00
C LEU A 110 6.97 7.21 -9.71
N ILE A 111 6.93 6.34 -10.74
CA ILE A 111 7.29 4.92 -10.56
C ILE A 111 8.76 4.78 -10.18
N GLU A 112 9.67 5.51 -10.81
CA GLU A 112 11.10 5.50 -10.49
C GLU A 112 11.37 5.95 -9.05
N GLU A 113 10.72 7.03 -8.61
CA GLU A 113 10.83 7.55 -7.25
C GLU A 113 10.29 6.54 -6.20
N LEU A 114 9.16 5.91 -6.49
CA LEU A 114 8.58 4.87 -5.63
C LEU A 114 9.49 3.65 -5.52
N LEU A 115 10.14 3.23 -6.61
CA LEU A 115 11.07 2.11 -6.61
C LEU A 115 12.35 2.45 -5.83
N ALA A 116 12.88 3.65 -6.02
CA ALA A 116 14.05 4.14 -5.28
C ALA A 116 13.78 4.21 -3.77
N TYR A 117 12.62 4.71 -3.38
CA TYR A 117 12.19 4.78 -1.99
C TYR A 117 12.11 3.39 -1.33
N ASN A 118 11.51 2.41 -2.02
CA ASN A 118 11.43 1.03 -1.53
C ASN A 118 12.80 0.37 -1.36
N GLN A 119 13.77 0.67 -2.23
CA GLN A 119 15.13 0.16 -2.11
C GLN A 119 15.85 0.73 -0.87
N HIS A 120 15.65 1.99 -0.55
CA HIS A 120 16.19 2.62 0.65
C HIS A 120 15.64 2.00 1.93
N LEU A 121 14.34 1.70 1.98
CA LEU A 121 13.73 1.00 3.13
C LEU A 121 14.25 -0.44 3.28
N GLY A 122 14.40 -1.16 2.18
CA GLY A 122 14.95 -2.53 2.18
C GLY A 122 16.40 -2.58 2.68
N SER A 123 17.23 -1.62 2.30
CA SER A 123 18.62 -1.54 2.74
C SER A 123 18.76 -1.11 4.21
N ALA A 124 17.87 -0.24 4.70
CA ALA A 124 17.85 0.17 6.11
C ALA A 124 17.40 -0.97 7.04
N GLY A 125 16.44 -1.80 6.59
CA GLY A 125 16.02 -3.00 7.34
C GLY A 125 17.10 -4.06 7.44
N ALA A 126 17.85 -4.30 6.38
CA ALA A 126 18.94 -5.27 6.35
C ALA A 126 20.14 -4.86 7.21
N ALA A 127 20.39 -3.55 7.37
CA ALA A 127 21.47 -3.04 8.22
C ALA A 127 21.17 -3.17 9.73
N HIS A 128 19.91 -3.27 10.11
CA HIS A 128 19.49 -3.40 11.52
C HIS A 128 19.54 -4.86 11.99
N ASP A 129 19.30 -5.82 11.11
CA ASP A 129 19.32 -7.26 11.43
C ASP A 129 20.75 -7.83 11.53
N GLY A 130 21.72 -7.22 10.82
CA GLY A 130 23.13 -7.62 10.85
C GLY A 130 23.87 -7.24 12.14
N LYS A 131 23.34 -6.34 12.97
CA LYS A 131 23.99 -5.87 14.19
C LYS A 131 23.60 -6.66 15.43
N ALA A 132 22.54 -7.46 15.38
CA ALA A 132 22.07 -8.25 16.51
C ALA A 132 22.77 -9.61 16.65
N THR A 133 23.46 -10.10 15.63
CA THR A 133 24.08 -11.43 15.62
C THR A 133 25.56 -11.44 16.05
N ASN A 134 26.17 -10.29 16.29
CA ASN A 134 27.61 -10.21 16.63
C ASN A 134 27.91 -9.84 18.09
N ALA A 135 26.92 -9.97 19.00
CA ALA A 135 27.07 -9.64 20.42
C ALA A 135 26.99 -10.85 21.38
N ALA A 136 27.14 -12.08 20.87
CA ALA A 136 27.14 -13.28 21.72
C ALA A 136 28.32 -14.20 21.37
N SER A 137 29.53 -13.82 21.83
CA SER A 137 30.63 -14.76 22.02
C SER A 137 31.28 -14.42 23.35
N PRO A 138 30.98 -15.14 24.43
CA PRO A 138 31.82 -15.06 25.62
C PRO A 138 33.05 -15.93 25.41
N ASP A 139 34.18 -15.28 25.42
CA ASP A 139 35.50 -15.86 25.59
C ASP A 139 35.54 -16.71 26.87
N ALA A 140 35.86 -17.99 26.73
CA ALA A 140 36.16 -18.90 27.80
C ALA A 140 37.50 -19.57 27.47
N SER A 141 38.57 -18.91 27.77
CA SER A 141 39.89 -19.54 27.92
C SER A 141 40.34 -19.42 29.36
N GLY A 142 40.07 -20.53 30.06
CA GLY A 142 40.63 -20.76 31.40
C GLY A 142 42.12 -20.90 31.36
N GLU A 143 42.70 -20.23 32.29
CA GLU A 143 44.10 -20.31 32.66
C GLU A 143 44.27 -21.43 33.70
N THR A 144 45.17 -22.36 33.42
CA THR A 144 45.79 -23.25 34.42
C THR A 144 47.29 -23.13 34.27
N THR A 145 47.95 -22.55 35.24
CA THR A 145 49.07 -23.05 36.04
C THR A 145 49.69 -21.90 36.81
#